data_39c0aece7d650b0a2520973d1ef4a90d
#
_entry.id   39c0aece7d650b0a2520973d1ef4a90d
#
_cell.length_a   1.000
_cell.length_b   1.000
_cell.length_c   1.000
_cell.angle_alpha   90.00
_cell.angle_beta   90.00
_cell.angle_gamma   90.00
#
_symmetry.space_group_name_H-M   'P 1'
#
loop_
_entity.id
_entity.type
_entity.pdbx_description
1 polymer ?
#
loop_
_entity_poly.entity_id
_entity_poly.type
_entity_poly.pdbx_seq_one_letter_code
_entity_poly.pdbx_strand_id
1 'polypeptide(L)'
;MRDEGKETIMFNLLRGVILGLSVLVFSFAAYGNEIAREQIKGLDEQVQEIKSDVLGIAEELNQLEEKLLYPSNTQVAVFVSLVSGETFRLDSVEIQLDGKPVAHYIYTFKEFEALQKGGVQRIYTGNIRAGNHDLQVSVIGKSGGSSDFLKTERFKVYKDVGPKIVEISLDAQSITLKDR
;
A
#
# COMPACT_ATOMS: atom_id res chain seq x y z
N MET A 1 -94.90 -31.12 -17.01
CA MET A 1 -93.82 -31.42 -17.95
C MET A 1 -93.09 -30.14 -18.38
N ARG A 2 -92.51 -29.35 -17.42
CA ARG A 2 -91.89 -28.05 -17.66
C ARG A 2 -90.74 -27.68 -16.71
N ASP A 3 -90.28 -28.60 -15.90
CA ASP A 3 -89.36 -28.31 -14.86
C ASP A 3 -87.92 -28.94 -15.06
N GLU A 4 -87.87 -30.05 -15.82
CA GLU A 4 -86.60 -30.78 -16.02
C GLU A 4 -85.60 -30.02 -16.87
N GLY A 5 -86.07 -29.10 -17.75
CA GLY A 5 -85.17 -28.30 -18.59
C GLY A 5 -84.38 -27.20 -17.85
N LYS A 6 -84.90 -26.67 -16.78
CA LYS A 6 -84.28 -25.65 -15.96
C LYS A 6 -83.16 -26.17 -15.05
N GLU A 7 -83.39 -27.37 -14.50
CA GLU A 7 -82.42 -28.04 -13.69
C GLU A 7 -81.11 -28.41 -14.46
N THR A 8 -81.27 -28.90 -15.71
CA THR A 8 -80.19 -29.30 -16.56
C THR A 8 -79.35 -28.06 -17.04
N ILE A 9 -80.05 -26.96 -17.32
CA ILE A 9 -79.36 -25.70 -17.71
C ILE A 9 -78.59 -25.12 -16.49
N MET A 10 -79.19 -25.13 -15.33
CA MET A 10 -78.55 -24.61 -14.11
C MET A 10 -77.36 -25.48 -13.70
N PHE A 11 -77.44 -26.80 -13.88
CA PHE A 11 -76.32 -27.72 -13.59
C PHE A 11 -75.16 -27.57 -14.55
N ASN A 12 -75.43 -27.32 -15.83
CA ASN A 12 -74.37 -27.04 -16.85
C ASN A 12 -73.73 -25.65 -16.66
N LEU A 13 -74.48 -24.63 -16.25
CA LEU A 13 -73.97 -23.32 -15.88
C LEU A 13 -73.06 -23.41 -14.62
N LEU A 14 -73.51 -24.16 -13.62
CA LEU A 14 -72.76 -24.37 -12.40
C LEU A 14 -71.42 -25.11 -12.68
N ARG A 15 -71.44 -26.15 -13.53
CA ARG A 15 -70.24 -26.85 -14.00
C ARG A 15 -69.32 -25.95 -14.78
N GLY A 16 -69.82 -25.08 -15.63
CA GLY A 16 -69.02 -24.11 -16.39
C GLY A 16 -68.30 -23.08 -15.49
N VAL A 17 -69.03 -22.60 -14.46
CA VAL A 17 -68.45 -21.66 -13.46
C VAL A 17 -67.34 -22.30 -12.61
N ILE A 18 -67.56 -23.56 -12.18
CA ILE A 18 -66.60 -24.32 -11.37
C ILE A 18 -65.30 -24.60 -12.20
N LEU A 19 -65.50 -25.02 -13.45
CA LEU A 19 -64.33 -25.22 -14.37
C LEU A 19 -63.60 -23.93 -14.69
N GLY A 20 -64.30 -22.82 -14.90
CA GLY A 20 -63.67 -21.49 -15.11
C GLY A 20 -62.90 -21.01 -13.88
N LEU A 21 -63.48 -21.22 -12.67
CA LEU A 21 -62.81 -20.83 -11.41
C LEU A 21 -61.56 -21.68 -11.14
N SER A 22 -61.57 -22.98 -11.49
CA SER A 22 -60.42 -23.86 -11.29
C SER A 22 -59.25 -23.50 -12.20
N VAL A 23 -59.50 -23.08 -13.45
CA VAL A 23 -58.47 -22.61 -14.38
C VAL A 23 -57.84 -21.30 -13.90
N LEU A 24 -58.64 -20.42 -13.31
CA LEU A 24 -58.17 -19.13 -12.78
C LEU A 24 -57.24 -19.31 -11.58
N VAL A 25 -57.52 -20.25 -10.68
CA VAL A 25 -56.70 -20.58 -9.51
C VAL A 25 -55.37 -21.22 -9.92
N PHE A 26 -55.37 -22.07 -10.96
CA PHE A 26 -54.13 -22.65 -11.49
C PHE A 26 -53.20 -21.62 -12.15
N SER A 27 -53.74 -20.58 -12.75
CA SER A 27 -52.92 -19.51 -13.38
C SER A 27 -52.19 -18.65 -12.34
N PHE A 28 -52.73 -18.40 -11.17
CA PHE A 28 -52.07 -17.65 -10.10
C PHE A 28 -50.91 -18.41 -9.44
N ALA A 29 -50.95 -19.73 -9.39
CA ALA A 29 -49.92 -20.55 -8.78
C ALA A 29 -48.62 -20.59 -9.63
N ALA A 30 -48.71 -20.37 -10.95
CA ALA A 30 -47.56 -20.37 -11.84
C ALA A 30 -46.72 -19.08 -11.76
N TYR A 31 -47.36 -17.93 -11.52
CA TYR A 31 -46.64 -16.63 -11.44
C TYR A 31 -45.80 -16.44 -10.18
N GLY A 32 -46.17 -17.04 -9.06
CA GLY A 32 -45.44 -16.92 -7.80
C GLY A 32 -44.04 -17.60 -7.81
N ASN A 33 -43.86 -18.60 -8.65
CA ASN A 33 -42.65 -19.41 -8.67
C ASN A 33 -41.54 -18.83 -9.56
N GLU A 34 -41.88 -18.00 -10.55
CA GLU A 34 -40.91 -17.33 -11.42
C GLU A 34 -40.23 -16.14 -10.70
N ILE A 35 -41.00 -15.33 -9.99
CA ILE A 35 -40.48 -14.16 -9.25
C ILE A 35 -39.48 -14.62 -8.15
N ALA A 36 -39.80 -15.72 -7.45
CA ALA A 36 -38.91 -16.26 -6.43
C ALA A 36 -37.60 -16.81 -7.04
N ARG A 37 -37.63 -17.40 -8.21
CA ARG A 37 -36.44 -17.92 -8.91
C ARG A 37 -35.57 -16.81 -9.44
N GLU A 38 -36.12 -15.72 -9.99
CA GLU A 38 -35.38 -14.56 -10.42
C GLU A 38 -34.69 -13.82 -9.26
N GLN A 39 -35.38 -13.70 -8.11
CA GLN A 39 -34.79 -13.10 -6.91
C GLN A 39 -33.66 -13.95 -6.34
N ILE A 40 -33.78 -15.26 -6.32
CA ILE A 40 -32.71 -16.17 -5.87
C ILE A 40 -31.51 -16.09 -6.81
N LYS A 41 -31.76 -16.03 -8.12
CA LYS A 41 -30.69 -15.91 -9.12
C LYS A 41 -29.94 -14.59 -9.01
N GLY A 42 -30.66 -13.48 -8.77
CA GLY A 42 -30.05 -12.18 -8.52
C GLY A 42 -29.23 -12.14 -7.22
N LEU A 43 -29.67 -12.82 -6.16
CA LEU A 43 -28.91 -12.98 -4.93
C LEU A 43 -27.65 -13.82 -5.12
N ASP A 44 -27.72 -14.90 -5.90
CA ASP A 44 -26.57 -15.74 -6.20
C ASP A 44 -25.51 -14.96 -7.01
N GLU A 45 -25.94 -14.14 -7.98
CA GLU A 45 -25.03 -13.27 -8.73
C GLU A 45 -24.36 -12.24 -7.82
N GLN A 46 -25.10 -11.59 -6.92
CA GLN A 46 -24.55 -10.64 -5.96
C GLN A 46 -23.56 -11.31 -4.97
N VAL A 47 -23.87 -12.52 -4.54
CA VAL A 47 -22.96 -13.29 -3.67
C VAL A 47 -21.66 -13.65 -4.41
N GLN A 48 -21.72 -14.00 -5.70
CA GLN A 48 -20.56 -14.29 -6.50
C GLN A 48 -19.71 -13.02 -6.75
N GLU A 49 -20.35 -11.89 -6.99
CA GLU A 49 -19.70 -10.59 -7.15
C GLU A 49 -18.96 -10.19 -5.87
N ILE A 50 -19.64 -10.22 -4.72
CA ILE A 50 -19.02 -9.94 -3.41
C ILE A 50 -17.86 -10.89 -3.12
N LYS A 51 -18.00 -12.17 -3.45
CA LYS A 51 -16.94 -13.16 -3.27
C LYS A 51 -15.73 -12.84 -4.14
N SER A 52 -15.94 -12.43 -5.38
CA SER A 52 -14.88 -12.01 -6.29
C SER A 52 -14.15 -10.76 -5.76
N ASP A 53 -14.89 -9.77 -5.28
CA ASP A 53 -14.35 -8.55 -4.72
C ASP A 53 -13.51 -8.82 -3.45
N VAL A 54 -14.02 -9.67 -2.56
CA VAL A 54 -13.28 -10.07 -1.35
C VAL A 54 -11.97 -10.79 -1.70
N LEU A 55 -11.99 -11.66 -2.72
CA LEU A 55 -10.77 -12.34 -3.18
C LEU A 55 -9.79 -11.35 -3.82
N GLY A 56 -10.29 -10.37 -4.58
CA GLY A 56 -9.47 -9.30 -5.15
C GLY A 56 -8.78 -8.45 -4.08
N ILE A 57 -9.54 -8.04 -3.06
CA ILE A 57 -8.98 -7.29 -1.91
C ILE A 57 -7.94 -8.12 -1.16
N ALA A 58 -8.17 -9.41 -0.96
CA ALA A 58 -7.21 -10.29 -0.31
C ALA A 58 -5.90 -10.42 -1.09
N GLU A 59 -5.97 -10.46 -2.42
CA GLU A 59 -4.79 -10.49 -3.30
C GLU A 59 -4.03 -9.16 -3.25
N GLU A 60 -4.72 -8.02 -3.29
CA GLU A 60 -4.11 -6.70 -3.14
C GLU A 60 -3.42 -6.53 -1.79
N LEU A 61 -4.03 -7.02 -0.71
CA LEU A 61 -3.42 -7.00 0.63
C LEU A 61 -2.16 -7.85 0.69
N ASN A 62 -2.16 -9.04 0.10
CA ASN A 62 -0.97 -9.90 0.02
C ASN A 62 0.16 -9.23 -0.78
N GLN A 63 -0.16 -8.56 -1.90
CA GLN A 63 0.84 -7.82 -2.69
C GLN A 63 1.39 -6.61 -1.93
N LEU A 64 0.56 -5.91 -1.15
CA LEU A 64 1.02 -4.81 -0.29
C LEU A 64 1.90 -5.33 0.84
N GLU A 65 1.53 -6.44 1.47
CA GLU A 65 2.34 -7.09 2.51
C GLU A 65 3.69 -7.53 1.95
N GLU A 66 3.75 -8.16 0.78
CA GLU A 66 4.99 -8.53 0.11
C GLU A 66 5.88 -7.31 -0.19
N LYS A 67 5.29 -6.21 -0.67
CA LYS A 67 6.03 -4.95 -0.91
C LYS A 67 6.57 -4.32 0.37
N LEU A 68 5.91 -4.53 1.51
CA LEU A 68 6.34 -4.03 2.81
C LEU A 68 7.41 -4.92 3.45
N LEU A 69 7.30 -6.23 3.28
CA LEU A 69 8.24 -7.22 3.84
C LEU A 69 9.55 -7.30 3.03
N TYR A 70 9.46 -7.15 1.71
CA TYR A 70 10.62 -7.18 0.84
C TYR A 70 10.89 -5.80 0.27
N PRO A 71 12.02 -5.16 0.65
CA PRO A 71 12.39 -3.87 0.09
C PRO A 71 12.49 -3.98 -1.43
N SER A 72 11.90 -3.01 -2.13
CA SER A 72 11.88 -3.00 -3.59
C SER A 72 13.31 -3.01 -4.14
N ASN A 73 13.52 -3.67 -5.27
CA ASN A 73 14.83 -3.72 -5.96
C ASN A 73 15.41 -2.34 -6.29
N THR A 74 14.61 -1.29 -6.15
CA THR A 74 15.02 0.11 -6.39
C THR A 74 15.38 0.86 -5.12
N GLN A 75 15.19 0.29 -3.93
CA GLN A 75 15.37 1.00 -2.67
C GLN A 75 16.84 1.32 -2.38
N VAL A 76 17.09 2.53 -1.90
CA VAL A 76 18.35 2.99 -1.30
C VAL A 76 18.07 3.58 0.06
N ALA A 77 18.92 3.27 1.04
CA ALA A 77 18.89 3.88 2.37
C ALA A 77 20.28 4.47 2.69
N VAL A 78 20.29 5.71 3.17
CA VAL A 78 21.52 6.41 3.56
C VAL A 78 21.51 6.61 5.07
N PHE A 79 22.58 6.16 5.68
CA PHE A 79 22.83 6.24 7.11
C PHE A 79 24.03 7.16 7.39
N VAL A 80 24.01 7.81 8.57
CA VAL A 80 25.12 8.62 9.07
C VAL A 80 25.59 8.03 10.40
N SER A 81 26.90 7.94 10.55
CA SER A 81 27.59 7.58 11.78
C SER A 81 28.75 8.55 12.05
N LEU A 82 29.16 8.66 13.31
CA LEU A 82 30.37 9.37 13.69
C LEU A 82 31.49 8.38 14.00
N VAL A 83 32.72 8.77 13.67
CA VAL A 83 33.90 8.04 14.14
C VAL A 83 34.05 8.31 15.64
N SER A 84 34.24 7.26 16.44
CA SER A 84 34.33 7.36 17.88
C SER A 84 35.55 8.21 18.31
N GLY A 85 35.35 9.07 19.31
CA GLY A 85 36.44 9.91 19.87
C GLY A 85 36.56 11.28 19.23
N GLU A 86 35.72 11.63 18.27
CA GLU A 86 35.77 12.93 17.60
C GLU A 86 35.26 14.07 18.48
N THR A 87 35.93 15.21 18.37
CA THR A 87 35.67 16.42 19.17
C THR A 87 34.92 17.51 18.41
N PHE A 88 34.48 17.23 17.16
CA PHE A 88 33.67 18.20 16.44
C PHE A 88 32.17 18.03 16.75
N ARG A 89 31.44 19.12 16.68
CA ARG A 89 29.97 19.12 16.85
C ARG A 89 29.33 19.15 15.47
N LEU A 90 28.50 18.17 15.20
CA LEU A 90 27.70 18.10 13.99
C LEU A 90 26.42 18.94 14.16
N ASP A 91 26.20 19.92 13.30
CA ASP A 91 24.99 20.75 13.32
C ASP A 91 23.98 20.28 12.23
N SER A 92 24.45 20.01 11.00
CA SER A 92 23.57 19.50 9.95
C SER A 92 24.29 18.66 8.91
N VAL A 93 23.50 17.82 8.23
CA VAL A 93 23.93 17.04 7.06
C VAL A 93 22.92 17.24 5.92
N GLU A 94 23.41 17.54 4.75
CA GLU A 94 22.63 17.59 3.51
C GLU A 94 23.13 16.51 2.55
N ILE A 95 22.18 15.81 1.95
CA ILE A 95 22.43 14.77 0.94
C ILE A 95 21.83 15.21 -0.39
N GLN A 96 22.65 15.13 -1.44
CA GLN A 96 22.19 15.27 -2.82
C GLN A 96 22.49 13.98 -3.57
N LEU A 97 21.54 13.54 -4.37
CA LEU A 97 21.66 12.37 -5.23
C LEU A 97 21.41 12.79 -6.68
N ASP A 98 22.39 12.53 -7.55
CA ASP A 98 22.37 12.96 -8.97
C ASP A 98 22.08 14.46 -9.13
N GLY A 99 22.67 15.28 -8.25
CA GLY A 99 22.50 16.74 -8.24
C GLY A 99 21.18 17.24 -7.67
N LYS A 100 20.32 16.35 -7.15
CA LYS A 100 19.04 16.72 -6.52
C LYS A 100 19.17 16.60 -5.01
N PRO A 101 18.76 17.61 -4.21
CA PRO A 101 18.70 17.48 -2.76
C PRO A 101 17.60 16.48 -2.38
N VAL A 102 17.98 15.47 -1.61
CA VAL A 102 17.06 14.38 -1.19
C VAL A 102 16.86 14.33 0.31
N ALA A 103 17.79 14.87 1.11
CA ALA A 103 17.65 15.00 2.55
C ALA A 103 18.42 16.20 3.07
N HIS A 104 17.85 16.87 4.05
CA HIS A 104 18.53 17.88 4.88
C HIS A 104 18.12 17.61 6.33
N TYR A 105 19.11 17.37 7.19
CA TYR A 105 18.87 17.01 8.59
C TYR A 105 19.66 17.93 9.51
N ILE A 106 18.97 18.49 10.51
CA ILE A 106 19.56 19.35 11.54
C ILE A 106 19.56 18.54 12.85
N TYR A 107 20.73 18.41 13.45
CA TYR A 107 20.93 17.60 14.64
C TYR A 107 20.63 18.38 15.92
N THR A 108 19.83 17.80 16.78
CA THR A 108 19.69 18.23 18.17
C THR A 108 20.89 17.75 19.00
N PHE A 109 21.09 18.36 20.17
CA PHE A 109 22.17 17.93 21.07
C PHE A 109 22.06 16.45 21.47
N LYS A 110 20.83 15.95 21.71
CA LYS A 110 20.59 14.56 22.09
C LYS A 110 20.91 13.56 20.98
N GLU A 111 20.56 13.91 19.74
CA GLU A 111 20.85 13.07 18.58
C GLU A 111 22.34 13.02 18.30
N PHE A 112 23.00 14.15 18.38
CA PHE A 112 24.45 14.21 18.27
C PHE A 112 25.14 13.38 19.35
N GLU A 113 24.71 13.49 20.62
CA GLU A 113 25.23 12.66 21.71
C GLU A 113 25.01 11.15 21.46
N ALA A 114 23.89 10.77 20.86
CA ALA A 114 23.64 9.39 20.49
C ALA A 114 24.59 8.90 19.38
N LEU A 115 24.88 9.75 18.37
CA LEU A 115 25.86 9.44 17.34
C LEU A 115 27.27 9.31 17.93
N GLN A 116 27.68 10.19 18.86
CA GLN A 116 28.96 10.10 19.56
C GLN A 116 29.15 8.79 20.35
N LYS A 117 28.06 8.24 20.86
CA LYS A 117 28.02 6.93 21.55
C LYS A 117 28.02 5.73 20.60
N GLY A 118 28.25 5.95 19.31
CA GLY A 118 28.26 4.92 18.27
C GLY A 118 26.90 4.64 17.66
N GLY A 119 25.93 5.54 17.85
CA GLY A 119 24.64 5.46 17.17
C GLY A 119 24.80 5.66 15.65
N VAL A 120 23.88 5.05 14.91
CA VAL A 120 23.77 5.21 13.45
C VAL A 120 22.36 5.68 13.14
N GLN A 121 22.26 6.77 12.38
CA GLN A 121 20.98 7.36 12.04
C GLN A 121 20.69 7.23 10.56
N ARG A 122 19.50 6.76 10.23
CA ARG A 122 19.00 6.77 8.86
C ARG A 122 18.43 8.15 8.54
N ILE A 123 19.03 8.83 7.56
CA ILE A 123 18.61 10.18 7.16
C ILE A 123 17.85 10.22 5.84
N TYR A 124 17.96 9.17 5.01
CA TYR A 124 17.25 9.09 3.75
C TYR A 124 16.84 7.66 3.43
N THR A 125 15.66 7.53 2.84
CA THR A 125 15.20 6.31 2.19
C THR A 125 14.42 6.72 0.94
N GLY A 126 14.77 6.16 -0.21
CA GLY A 126 14.13 6.46 -1.47
C GLY A 126 14.37 5.36 -2.48
N ASN A 127 13.90 5.59 -3.70
CA ASN A 127 14.05 4.66 -4.82
C ASN A 127 14.95 5.27 -5.88
N ILE A 128 15.97 4.52 -6.30
CA ILE A 128 16.85 4.87 -7.40
C ILE A 128 16.97 3.70 -8.39
N ARG A 129 17.26 3.98 -9.65
CA ARG A 129 17.46 2.95 -10.67
C ARG A 129 18.75 2.18 -10.41
N ALA A 130 18.90 1.01 -11.00
CA ALA A 130 20.18 0.35 -11.06
C ALA A 130 21.16 1.14 -11.95
N GLY A 131 22.43 1.21 -11.54
CA GLY A 131 23.47 1.94 -12.25
C GLY A 131 24.37 2.78 -11.33
N ASN A 132 25.16 3.66 -11.93
CA ASN A 132 26.04 4.58 -11.21
C ASN A 132 25.28 5.86 -10.85
N HIS A 133 25.44 6.29 -9.60
CA HIS A 133 24.84 7.51 -9.05
C HIS A 133 25.89 8.38 -8.39
N ASP A 134 25.69 9.69 -8.46
CA ASP A 134 26.51 10.68 -7.77
C ASP A 134 25.86 11.05 -6.43
N LEU A 135 26.51 10.68 -5.33
CA LEU A 135 26.11 11.03 -3.97
C LEU A 135 26.99 12.17 -3.47
N GLN A 136 26.42 13.34 -3.23
CA GLN A 136 27.10 14.46 -2.59
C GLN A 136 26.62 14.60 -1.15
N VAL A 137 27.56 14.72 -0.24
CA VAL A 137 27.32 14.90 1.19
C VAL A 137 27.92 16.21 1.62
N SER A 138 27.13 17.11 2.18
CA SER A 138 27.56 18.37 2.77
C SER A 138 27.30 18.35 4.27
N VAL A 139 28.32 18.65 5.05
CA VAL A 139 28.28 18.62 6.51
C VAL A 139 28.59 19.98 7.06
N ILE A 140 27.75 20.49 7.95
CA ILE A 140 27.97 21.71 8.72
C ILE A 140 28.12 21.33 10.19
N GLY A 141 29.15 21.92 10.81
CA GLY A 141 29.45 21.65 12.23
C GLY A 141 30.41 22.67 12.83
N LYS A 142 30.86 22.39 14.03
CA LYS A 142 31.86 23.22 14.73
C LYS A 142 33.04 22.37 15.18
N SER A 143 34.23 22.75 14.78
CA SER A 143 35.45 22.12 15.26
C SER A 143 35.92 22.82 16.54
N GLY A 144 36.66 22.13 17.42
CA GLY A 144 37.04 22.42 18.79
C GLY A 144 37.52 23.83 19.20
N GLY A 145 37.01 24.88 18.57
CA GLY A 145 37.38 26.29 18.83
C GLY A 145 36.38 27.32 18.31
N SER A 146 35.09 27.00 18.17
CA SER A 146 34.01 27.90 17.66
C SER A 146 34.07 28.23 16.16
N SER A 147 34.95 27.65 15.40
CA SER A 147 34.98 27.87 13.94
C SER A 147 33.93 27.01 13.25
N ASP A 148 33.06 27.65 12.48
CA ASP A 148 32.12 26.94 11.64
C ASP A 148 32.89 26.13 10.59
N PHE A 149 32.45 24.90 10.41
CA PHE A 149 33.06 23.94 9.50
C PHE A 149 32.02 23.54 8.47
N LEU A 150 32.36 23.75 7.21
CA LEU A 150 31.55 23.27 6.08
C LEU A 150 32.43 22.35 5.24
N LYS A 151 32.01 21.11 5.09
CA LYS A 151 32.70 20.15 4.23
C LYS A 151 31.73 19.50 3.28
N THR A 152 32.16 19.35 2.04
CA THR A 152 31.37 18.67 1.00
C THR A 152 32.26 17.63 0.31
N GLU A 153 31.77 16.40 0.23
CA GLU A 153 32.42 15.30 -0.49
C GLU A 153 31.46 14.69 -1.50
N ARG A 154 32.03 14.13 -2.58
CA ARG A 154 31.29 13.46 -3.64
C ARG A 154 31.73 12.03 -3.79
N PHE A 155 30.77 11.11 -3.89
CA PHE A 155 31.00 9.68 -4.00
C PHE A 155 30.26 9.13 -5.21
N LYS A 156 30.87 8.15 -5.87
CA LYS A 156 30.18 7.32 -6.85
C LYS A 156 29.60 6.11 -6.15
N VAL A 157 28.29 5.94 -6.23
CA VAL A 157 27.58 4.81 -5.64
C VAL A 157 27.02 3.95 -6.77
N TYR A 158 27.43 2.69 -6.82
CA TYR A 158 26.84 1.73 -7.74
C TYR A 158 25.66 1.04 -7.09
N LYS A 159 24.49 1.13 -7.72
CA LYS A 159 23.25 0.45 -7.34
C LYS A 159 23.06 -0.76 -8.22
N ASP A 160 23.09 -1.94 -7.62
CA ASP A 160 22.75 -3.19 -8.28
C ASP A 160 21.25 -3.50 -8.14
N VAL A 161 20.80 -4.63 -8.68
CA VAL A 161 19.46 -5.17 -8.42
C VAL A 161 19.38 -5.59 -6.96
N GLY A 162 18.40 -5.06 -6.22
CA GLY A 162 18.27 -5.29 -4.78
C GLY A 162 18.35 -4.00 -3.96
N PRO A 163 18.05 -4.04 -2.67
CA PRO A 163 18.18 -2.88 -1.79
C PRO A 163 19.65 -2.47 -1.64
N LYS A 164 19.91 -1.16 -1.55
CA LYS A 164 21.23 -0.61 -1.35
C LYS A 164 21.29 0.13 -0.03
N ILE A 165 22.28 -0.19 0.79
CA ILE A 165 22.55 0.50 2.05
C ILE A 165 23.90 1.19 1.93
N VAL A 166 23.91 2.48 2.22
CA VAL A 166 25.10 3.32 2.21
C VAL A 166 25.26 3.95 3.58
N GLU A 167 26.41 3.78 4.20
CA GLU A 167 26.76 4.43 5.46
C GLU A 167 27.79 5.52 5.20
N ILE A 168 27.48 6.74 5.66
CA ILE A 168 28.37 7.89 5.64
C ILE A 168 28.97 8.01 7.03
N SER A 169 30.27 7.78 7.15
CA SER A 169 31.00 7.91 8.40
C SER A 169 31.69 9.25 8.44
N LEU A 170 31.34 10.07 9.43
CA LEU A 170 31.82 11.43 9.61
C LEU A 170 32.94 11.48 10.66
N ASP A 171 33.97 12.17 10.32
CA ASP A 171 35.14 12.49 11.14
C ASP A 171 35.38 14.01 11.10
N ALA A 172 36.10 14.58 12.06
CA ALA A 172 36.45 16.01 12.11
C ALA A 172 37.12 16.51 10.81
N GLN A 173 37.82 15.64 10.10
CA GLN A 173 38.60 16.00 8.92
C GLN A 173 38.13 15.31 7.63
N SER A 174 37.29 14.30 7.71
CA SER A 174 36.92 13.48 6.55
C SER A 174 35.50 13.06 6.56
N ILE A 175 34.94 12.86 5.36
CA ILE A 175 33.67 12.18 5.12
C ILE A 175 34.04 10.93 4.35
N THR A 176 33.68 9.77 4.86
CA THR A 176 33.95 8.49 4.21
C THR A 176 32.67 7.75 3.93
N LEU A 177 32.65 7.04 2.82
CA LEU A 177 31.50 6.22 2.42
C LEU A 177 31.83 4.75 2.64
N LYS A 178 30.95 4.05 3.34
CA LYS A 178 30.99 2.59 3.49
C LYS A 178 29.79 2.00 2.76
N ASP A 179 30.07 1.13 1.83
CA ASP A 179 29.09 0.35 1.09
C ASP A 179 28.79 -0.94 1.88
N ARG A 180 27.49 -1.21 2.15
CA ARG A 180 27.06 -2.37 2.94
C ARG A 180 26.09 -3.25 2.17
#